data_39d144096b561f9ffb90ddefb191cb6c
#
_entry.id   39d144096b561f9ffb90ddefb191cb6c
#
_cell.length_a   1.000
_cell.length_b   1.000
_cell.length_c   1.000
_cell.angle_alpha   90.00
_cell.angle_beta   90.00
_cell.angle_gamma   90.00
#
_symmetry.space_group_name_H-M   'P 1'
#
loop_
_entity.id
_entity.type
_entity.pdbx_description
1 polymer ?
#
loop_
_entity_poly.entity_id
_entity_poly.type
_entity_poly.pdbx_seq_one_letter_code
_entity_poly.pdbx_strand_id
1 'polypeptide(L)'
;MNFSYYPGCTLKTKAKDLNRYAYKCADALGFELAELPEWQCCGGTYPMATDETATKLSSVRALASARDLGNDLVTLCSACHNVLKQVNHDMQQNENIIMKANNYLKLEKPYHGETKVIHYLEVLRDHVGFDKVAEKVVNPLKGKRIAAYYGCLLLRPGKILQMDNPENPEIMENLIRAMGAEPVLYPYRNECCGGYLTMEDRGLAQKKSNTVMGSAKEFGADMMITACPLCLYNLKKNATEYDVPVVYFTELLAEALGVKED
;
A
#
# COMPACT_ATOMS: atom_id res chain seq x y z
N MET A 1 18.89 0.91 8.54
CA MET A 1 18.05 2.05 8.09
C MET A 1 16.78 2.03 8.94
N ASN A 2 16.39 3.18 9.51
CA ASN A 2 15.24 3.23 10.42
C ASN A 2 14.17 4.13 9.81
N PHE A 3 12.92 3.68 9.87
CA PHE A 3 11.75 4.39 9.35
C PHE A 3 10.67 4.48 10.42
N SER A 4 9.95 5.61 10.49
CA SER A 4 8.68 5.67 11.17
C SER A 4 7.65 4.85 10.40
N TYR A 5 6.79 4.10 11.09
CA TYR A 5 5.84 3.21 10.44
C TYR A 5 4.40 3.51 10.83
N TYR A 6 3.56 3.67 9.81
CA TYR A 6 2.11 3.81 9.96
C TYR A 6 1.42 2.52 9.48
N PRO A 7 1.00 1.62 10.39
CA PRO A 7 0.38 0.36 9.99
C PRO A 7 -1.03 0.54 9.42
N GLY A 8 -1.79 1.49 9.97
CA GLY A 8 -3.20 1.66 9.61
C GLY A 8 -4.14 0.63 10.25
N CYS A 9 -5.44 0.93 10.24
CA CYS A 9 -6.45 0.18 11.01
C CYS A 9 -6.58 -1.28 10.58
N THR A 10 -6.55 -1.57 9.29
CA THR A 10 -6.76 -2.94 8.76
C THR A 10 -5.64 -3.89 9.18
N LEU A 11 -4.39 -3.44 9.13
CA LEU A 11 -3.22 -4.25 9.49
C LEU A 11 -3.11 -4.49 11.00
N LYS A 12 -3.72 -3.65 11.82
CA LYS A 12 -3.78 -3.84 13.28
C LYS A 12 -5.01 -4.64 13.74
N THR A 13 -5.96 -4.92 12.85
CA THR A 13 -7.21 -5.60 13.22
C THR A 13 -7.45 -6.88 12.43
N LYS A 14 -7.86 -6.78 11.18
CA LYS A 14 -8.33 -7.90 10.35
C LYS A 14 -7.22 -8.59 9.54
N ALA A 15 -6.09 -7.91 9.32
CA ALA A 15 -4.98 -8.39 8.50
C ALA A 15 -3.64 -8.32 9.27
N LYS A 16 -3.64 -8.77 10.53
CA LYS A 16 -2.46 -8.73 11.41
C LYS A 16 -1.27 -9.53 10.85
N ASP A 17 -1.55 -10.62 10.14
CA ASP A 17 -0.50 -11.43 9.53
C ASP A 17 0.29 -10.66 8.48
N LEU A 18 -0.38 -9.81 7.67
CA LEU A 18 0.29 -8.97 6.68
C LEU A 18 1.25 -7.97 7.35
N ASN A 19 0.86 -7.44 8.51
CA ASN A 19 1.72 -6.58 9.31
C ASN A 19 2.93 -7.35 9.86
N ARG A 20 2.71 -8.57 10.37
CA ARG A 20 3.78 -9.44 10.87
C ARG A 20 4.79 -9.78 9.77
N TYR A 21 4.33 -10.13 8.56
CA TYR A 21 5.20 -10.36 7.41
C TYR A 21 6.02 -9.12 7.03
N ALA A 22 5.44 -7.93 7.11
CA ALA A 22 6.19 -6.70 6.84
C ALA A 22 7.38 -6.52 7.78
N TYR A 23 7.20 -6.75 9.10
CA TYR A 23 8.30 -6.69 10.06
C TYR A 23 9.35 -7.77 9.81
N LYS A 24 8.94 -9.02 9.56
CA LYS A 24 9.87 -10.12 9.28
C LYS A 24 10.70 -9.89 8.02
N CYS A 25 10.07 -9.39 6.95
CA CYS A 25 10.78 -9.03 5.73
C CYS A 25 11.73 -7.84 5.94
N ALA A 26 11.33 -6.84 6.74
CA ALA A 26 12.18 -5.70 7.06
C ALA A 26 13.45 -6.15 7.80
N ASP A 27 13.30 -6.99 8.82
CA ASP A 27 14.41 -7.57 9.58
C ASP A 27 15.36 -8.37 8.68
N ALA A 28 14.83 -9.28 7.86
CA ALA A 28 15.63 -10.08 6.91
C ALA A 28 16.40 -9.22 5.89
N LEU A 29 15.83 -8.07 5.49
CA LEU A 29 16.41 -7.14 4.53
C LEU A 29 17.27 -6.04 5.16
N GLY A 30 17.34 -5.98 6.50
CA GLY A 30 18.24 -5.10 7.28
C GLY A 30 17.74 -3.66 7.40
N PHE A 31 16.42 -3.45 7.52
CA PHE A 31 15.85 -2.16 7.90
C PHE A 31 14.81 -2.32 9.02
N GLU A 32 14.58 -1.26 9.77
CA GLU A 32 13.71 -1.24 10.92
C GLU A 32 12.47 -0.37 10.67
N LEU A 33 11.33 -0.86 11.13
CA LEU A 33 10.05 -0.16 11.12
C LEU A 33 9.66 0.18 12.57
N ALA A 34 9.79 1.44 12.96
CA ALA A 34 9.34 1.93 14.26
C ALA A 34 7.88 2.42 14.15
N GLU A 35 6.94 1.68 14.70
CA GLU A 35 5.53 2.10 14.71
C GLU A 35 5.38 3.44 15.41
N LEU A 36 4.60 4.36 14.81
CA LEU A 36 4.27 5.63 15.45
C LEU A 36 3.61 5.39 16.81
N PRO A 37 4.03 6.12 17.87
CA PRO A 37 3.48 5.94 19.21
C PRO A 37 1.99 6.28 19.27
N GLU A 38 1.56 7.24 18.46
CA GLU A 38 0.15 7.64 18.33
C GLU A 38 -0.23 7.78 16.86
N TRP A 39 -1.28 7.08 16.46
CA TRP A 39 -1.89 7.22 15.15
C TRP A 39 -3.38 6.84 15.21
N GLN A 40 -4.14 7.33 14.25
CA GLN A 40 -5.56 7.06 14.08
C GLN A 40 -5.81 6.57 12.65
N CYS A 41 -6.99 6.04 12.36
CA CYS A 41 -7.35 5.65 10.99
C CYS A 41 -7.22 6.85 10.04
N CYS A 42 -6.63 6.62 8.86
CA CYS A 42 -6.46 7.65 7.83
C CYS A 42 -7.79 8.11 7.21
N GLY A 43 -8.91 7.43 7.47
CA GLY A 43 -10.22 7.76 6.91
C GLY A 43 -10.40 7.35 5.44
N GLY A 44 -9.51 6.54 4.88
CA GLY A 44 -9.53 6.16 3.46
C GLY A 44 -10.79 5.44 2.97
N THR A 45 -11.65 4.95 3.86
CA THR A 45 -12.96 4.37 3.54
C THR A 45 -14.13 5.36 3.70
N TYR A 46 -13.84 6.62 4.03
CA TYR A 46 -14.82 7.70 4.17
C TYR A 46 -14.60 8.82 3.14
N PRO A 47 -14.65 8.51 1.82
CA PRO A 47 -14.36 9.51 0.80
C PRO A 47 -15.43 10.62 0.70
N MET A 48 -16.57 10.44 1.36
CA MET A 48 -17.76 11.31 1.27
C MET A 48 -17.97 12.18 2.51
N ALA A 49 -16.98 12.33 3.37
CA ALA A 49 -17.12 13.19 4.53
C ALA A 49 -17.34 14.65 4.12
N THR A 50 -18.30 15.30 4.75
CA THR A 50 -18.76 16.65 4.40
C THR A 50 -17.80 17.76 4.84
N ASP A 51 -16.93 17.49 5.82
CA ASP A 51 -15.93 18.45 6.29
C ASP A 51 -14.52 18.07 5.80
N GLU A 52 -14.03 18.85 4.85
CA GLU A 52 -12.73 18.63 4.23
C GLU A 52 -11.56 18.72 5.23
N THR A 53 -11.63 19.63 6.20
CA THR A 53 -10.56 19.79 7.19
C THR A 53 -10.60 18.70 8.25
N ALA A 54 -11.78 18.42 8.82
CA ALA A 54 -11.94 17.43 9.88
C ALA A 54 -11.47 16.02 9.46
N THR A 55 -11.69 15.63 8.21
CA THR A 55 -11.26 14.34 7.68
C THR A 55 -9.74 14.19 7.60
N LYS A 56 -8.98 15.29 7.57
CA LYS A 56 -7.53 15.29 7.46
C LYS A 56 -6.81 15.30 8.81
N LEU A 57 -7.49 15.68 9.89
CA LEU A 57 -6.86 15.93 11.20
C LEU A 57 -6.09 14.72 11.75
N SER A 58 -6.64 13.52 11.63
CA SER A 58 -5.97 12.29 12.08
C SER A 58 -4.67 12.04 11.30
N SER A 59 -4.71 12.27 9.99
CA SER A 59 -3.52 12.14 9.12
C SER A 59 -2.49 13.21 9.43
N VAL A 60 -2.91 14.47 9.62
CA VAL A 60 -1.98 15.57 10.01
C VAL A 60 -1.29 15.26 11.32
N ARG A 61 -2.01 14.71 12.32
CA ARG A 61 -1.40 14.33 13.60
C ARG A 61 -0.34 13.23 13.43
N ALA A 62 -0.63 12.20 12.65
CA ALA A 62 0.32 11.12 12.36
C ALA A 62 1.56 11.62 11.59
N LEU A 63 1.36 12.51 10.62
CA LEU A 63 2.44 13.13 9.85
C LEU A 63 3.32 14.03 10.74
N ALA A 64 2.71 14.84 11.60
CA ALA A 64 3.45 15.67 12.56
C ALA A 64 4.27 14.82 13.55
N SER A 65 3.69 13.73 14.06
CA SER A 65 4.40 12.76 14.92
C SER A 65 5.63 12.15 14.22
N ALA A 66 5.49 11.77 12.94
CA ALA A 66 6.62 11.27 12.15
C ALA A 66 7.71 12.35 11.93
N ARG A 67 7.32 13.59 11.65
CA ARG A 67 8.26 14.73 11.57
C ARG A 67 9.07 14.89 12.85
N ASP A 68 8.40 14.83 14.00
CA ASP A 68 9.04 15.05 15.31
C ASP A 68 10.02 13.91 15.66
N LEU A 69 9.79 12.69 15.11
CA LEU A 69 10.73 11.57 15.20
C LEU A 69 11.90 11.69 14.20
N GLY A 70 11.82 12.56 13.21
CA GLY A 70 12.90 12.83 12.25
C GLY A 70 13.14 11.75 11.20
N ASN A 71 12.18 10.83 10.98
CA ASN A 71 12.30 9.75 10.01
C ASN A 71 11.22 9.86 8.91
N ASP A 72 11.52 9.30 7.73
CA ASP A 72 10.53 9.09 6.68
C ASP A 72 9.40 8.17 7.18
N LEU A 73 8.16 8.46 6.80
CA LEU A 73 6.99 7.69 7.21
C LEU A 73 6.65 6.61 6.20
N VAL A 74 6.87 5.36 6.57
CA VAL A 74 6.52 4.19 5.76
C VAL A 74 5.07 3.77 5.98
N THR A 75 4.38 3.48 4.89
CA THR A 75 3.06 2.86 4.87
C THR A 75 3.11 1.53 4.14
N LEU A 76 2.29 0.57 4.56
CA LEU A 76 2.14 -0.73 3.90
C LEU A 76 0.87 -0.81 3.04
N CYS A 77 -0.17 -0.09 3.40
CA CYS A 77 -1.47 -0.08 2.73
C CYS A 77 -1.56 1.04 1.69
N SER A 78 -1.85 0.70 0.43
CA SER A 78 -2.01 1.68 -0.66
C SER A 78 -3.06 2.75 -0.37
N ALA A 79 -4.17 2.41 0.33
CA ALA A 79 -5.18 3.39 0.71
C ALA A 79 -4.65 4.38 1.76
N CYS A 80 -3.93 3.90 2.77
CA CYS A 80 -3.30 4.77 3.76
C CYS A 80 -2.21 5.64 3.13
N HIS A 81 -1.39 5.07 2.26
CA HIS A 81 -0.39 5.79 1.49
C HIS A 81 -0.99 6.95 0.71
N ASN A 82 -2.06 6.65 -0.04
CA ASN A 82 -2.79 7.64 -0.83
C ASN A 82 -3.28 8.81 0.02
N VAL A 83 -4.00 8.51 1.11
CA VAL A 83 -4.55 9.56 1.98
C VAL A 83 -3.44 10.39 2.62
N LEU A 84 -2.44 9.75 3.21
CA LEU A 84 -1.34 10.45 3.88
C LEU A 84 -0.54 11.33 2.91
N LYS A 85 -0.25 10.86 1.70
CA LYS A 85 0.42 11.67 0.67
C LYS A 85 -0.42 12.86 0.21
N GLN A 86 -1.71 12.66 -0.03
CA GLN A 86 -2.59 13.78 -0.42
C GLN A 86 -2.76 14.81 0.70
N VAL A 87 -2.99 14.34 1.95
CA VAL A 87 -3.06 15.26 3.10
C VAL A 87 -1.75 16.00 3.30
N ASN A 88 -0.61 15.34 3.15
CA ASN A 88 0.70 15.99 3.23
C ASN A 88 0.88 17.07 2.15
N HIS A 89 0.44 16.77 0.92
CA HIS A 89 0.45 17.73 -0.17
C HIS A 89 -0.46 18.93 0.10
N ASP A 90 -1.67 18.71 0.64
CA ASP A 90 -2.57 19.80 1.04
C ASP A 90 -1.96 20.68 2.14
N MET A 91 -1.25 20.07 3.09
CA MET A 91 -0.51 20.80 4.14
C MET A 91 0.71 21.57 3.62
N GLN A 92 1.11 21.35 2.36
CA GLN A 92 2.16 22.13 1.68
C GLN A 92 1.59 23.26 0.82
N GLN A 93 0.38 23.08 0.27
CA GLN A 93 -0.14 23.93 -0.82
C GLN A 93 -1.39 24.72 -0.46
N ASN A 94 -2.16 24.32 0.55
CA ASN A 94 -3.46 24.90 0.85
C ASN A 94 -3.45 25.65 2.19
N GLU A 95 -3.24 26.98 2.14
CA GLU A 95 -3.15 27.84 3.34
C GLU A 95 -4.37 27.74 4.25
N ASN A 96 -5.58 27.58 3.69
CA ASN A 96 -6.80 27.46 4.49
C ASN A 96 -6.82 26.14 5.29
N ILE A 97 -6.39 25.03 4.68
CA ILE A 97 -6.29 23.73 5.36
C ILE A 97 -5.18 23.79 6.41
N ILE A 98 -4.01 24.33 6.06
CA ILE A 98 -2.87 24.51 6.98
C ILE A 98 -3.31 25.27 8.23
N MET A 99 -3.93 26.45 8.05
CA MET A 99 -4.41 27.28 9.15
C MET A 99 -5.44 26.55 10.02
N LYS A 100 -6.48 25.97 9.42
CA LYS A 100 -7.56 25.30 10.16
C LYS A 100 -7.08 24.07 10.91
N ALA A 101 -6.26 23.22 10.26
CA ALA A 101 -5.74 22.01 10.88
C ALA A 101 -4.81 22.33 12.07
N ASN A 102 -3.88 23.26 11.91
CA ASN A 102 -2.98 23.65 12.98
C ASN A 102 -3.72 24.33 14.15
N ASN A 103 -4.69 25.22 13.86
CA ASN A 103 -5.50 25.86 14.90
C ASN A 103 -6.32 24.85 15.71
N TYR A 104 -6.85 23.83 15.05
CA TYR A 104 -7.64 22.78 15.72
C TYR A 104 -6.75 21.84 16.55
N LEU A 105 -5.66 21.36 15.96
CA LEU A 105 -4.78 20.37 16.61
C LEU A 105 -3.93 20.95 17.72
N LYS A 106 -3.63 22.25 17.70
CA LYS A 106 -2.79 22.96 18.69
C LYS A 106 -1.47 22.22 18.96
N LEU A 107 -0.83 21.77 17.87
CA LEU A 107 0.49 21.14 17.96
C LEU A 107 1.52 22.13 18.54
N GLU A 108 2.48 21.64 19.33
CA GLU A 108 3.58 22.46 19.86
C GLU A 108 4.33 23.15 18.71
N LYS A 109 4.56 22.43 17.63
CA LYS A 109 5.11 22.95 16.39
C LYS A 109 4.10 22.76 15.26
N PRO A 110 3.59 23.83 14.64
CA PRO A 110 2.69 23.73 13.49
C PRO A 110 3.26 22.85 12.39
N TYR A 111 2.36 22.14 11.68
CA TYR A 111 2.73 21.24 10.60
C TYR A 111 2.49 21.87 9.23
N HIS A 112 3.48 21.79 8.33
CA HIS A 112 3.44 22.36 7.00
C HIS A 112 3.80 21.36 5.90
N GLY A 113 3.61 20.07 6.15
CA GLY A 113 3.85 19.02 5.16
C GLY A 113 5.31 18.58 5.04
N GLU A 114 6.10 18.67 6.13
CA GLU A 114 7.54 18.38 6.11
C GLU A 114 7.89 16.90 6.03
N THR A 115 6.97 16.03 6.43
CA THR A 115 7.20 14.57 6.46
C THR A 115 7.26 13.98 5.07
N LYS A 116 8.29 13.22 4.77
CA LYS A 116 8.32 12.41 3.55
C LYS A 116 7.55 11.10 3.79
N VAL A 117 6.48 10.89 3.01
CA VAL A 117 5.66 9.68 3.04
C VAL A 117 6.06 8.76 1.91
N ILE A 118 6.44 7.52 2.24
CA ILE A 118 6.84 6.50 1.27
C ILE A 118 6.06 5.20 1.49
N HIS A 119 5.86 4.45 0.42
CA HIS A 119 5.28 3.11 0.52
C HIS A 119 6.38 2.07 0.77
N TYR A 120 6.05 0.96 1.40
CA TYR A 120 7.00 -0.15 1.63
C TYR A 120 7.67 -0.64 0.33
N LEU A 121 6.95 -0.63 -0.80
CA LEU A 121 7.54 -0.94 -2.11
C LEU A 121 8.61 0.05 -2.54
N GLU A 122 8.47 1.35 -2.19
CA GLU A 122 9.51 2.36 -2.42
C GLU A 122 10.74 2.09 -1.55
N VAL A 123 10.55 1.65 -0.29
CA VAL A 123 11.68 1.21 0.54
C VAL A 123 12.44 0.06 -0.13
N LEU A 124 11.72 -0.94 -0.65
CA LEU A 124 12.35 -2.06 -1.36
C LEU A 124 13.08 -1.64 -2.63
N ARG A 125 12.52 -0.68 -3.40
CA ARG A 125 13.13 -0.20 -4.64
C ARG A 125 14.31 0.75 -4.39
N ASP A 126 14.11 1.77 -3.54
CA ASP A 126 14.98 2.94 -3.48
C ASP A 126 16.02 2.88 -2.36
N HIS A 127 15.73 2.13 -1.28
CA HIS A 127 16.61 2.04 -0.10
C HIS A 127 17.30 0.68 0.02
N VAL A 128 16.61 -0.41 -0.25
CA VAL A 128 17.19 -1.76 -0.23
C VAL A 128 17.82 -2.10 -1.58
N GLY A 129 17.09 -1.88 -2.66
CA GLY A 129 17.42 -2.31 -4.02
C GLY A 129 16.93 -3.73 -4.32
N PHE A 130 16.31 -3.95 -5.48
CA PHE A 130 15.80 -5.27 -5.86
C PHE A 130 16.89 -6.31 -6.06
N ASP A 131 18.11 -5.91 -6.42
CA ASP A 131 19.26 -6.83 -6.50
C ASP A 131 19.57 -7.42 -5.13
N LYS A 132 19.58 -6.59 -4.09
CA LYS A 132 19.80 -7.05 -2.71
C LYS A 132 18.62 -7.90 -2.21
N VAL A 133 17.39 -7.61 -2.61
CA VAL A 133 16.26 -8.49 -2.33
C VAL A 133 16.49 -9.86 -2.95
N ALA A 134 16.91 -9.91 -4.23
CA ALA A 134 17.21 -11.16 -4.93
C ALA A 134 18.33 -11.97 -4.28
N GLU A 135 19.40 -11.32 -3.79
CA GLU A 135 20.50 -11.95 -3.06
C GLU A 135 20.04 -12.61 -1.73
N LYS A 136 18.99 -12.06 -1.11
CA LYS A 136 18.42 -12.55 0.15
C LYS A 136 17.35 -13.63 -0.02
N VAL A 137 16.90 -13.89 -1.25
CA VAL A 137 15.91 -14.94 -1.54
C VAL A 137 16.53 -16.31 -1.31
N VAL A 138 15.96 -17.08 -0.40
CA VAL A 138 16.37 -18.48 -0.09
C VAL A 138 15.41 -19.50 -0.76
N ASN A 139 14.17 -19.12 -1.00
CA ASN A 139 13.15 -19.93 -1.66
C ASN A 139 12.69 -19.25 -2.96
N PRO A 140 13.46 -19.31 -4.05
CA PRO A 140 13.09 -18.65 -5.30
C PRO A 140 11.82 -19.24 -5.88
N LEU A 141 10.90 -18.39 -6.31
CA LEU A 141 9.57 -18.75 -6.81
C LEU A 141 9.62 -19.17 -8.30
N LYS A 142 10.59 -20.01 -8.66
CA LYS A 142 10.84 -20.43 -10.04
C LYS A 142 9.62 -21.13 -10.66
N GLY A 143 9.31 -20.78 -11.91
CA GLY A 143 8.22 -21.36 -12.68
C GLY A 143 6.83 -20.83 -12.31
N LYS A 144 6.70 -19.96 -11.29
CA LYS A 144 5.43 -19.30 -10.98
C LYS A 144 5.25 -18.06 -11.87
N ARG A 145 4.08 -17.93 -12.47
CA ARG A 145 3.65 -16.78 -13.27
C ARG A 145 2.73 -15.90 -12.43
N ILE A 146 3.19 -14.73 -12.04
CA ILE A 146 2.56 -13.91 -11.02
C ILE A 146 2.06 -12.58 -11.60
N ALA A 147 0.75 -12.31 -11.46
CA ALA A 147 0.15 -11.05 -11.83
C ALA A 147 0.35 -10.01 -10.72
N ALA A 148 0.88 -8.83 -11.06
CA ALA A 148 0.91 -7.69 -10.17
C ALA A 148 -0.40 -6.91 -10.26
N TYR A 149 -1.08 -6.68 -9.12
CA TYR A 149 -2.28 -5.86 -9.07
C TYR A 149 -2.08 -4.63 -8.20
N TYR A 150 -1.98 -3.48 -8.83
CA TYR A 150 -1.77 -2.18 -8.20
C TYR A 150 -3.06 -1.56 -7.67
N GLY A 151 -4.17 -1.82 -8.35
CA GLY A 151 -5.39 -1.07 -8.12
C GLY A 151 -5.25 0.41 -8.48
N CYS A 152 -6.14 1.25 -7.93
CA CYS A 152 -6.18 2.67 -8.26
C CYS A 152 -5.39 3.56 -7.28
N LEU A 153 -5.46 3.30 -5.97
CA LEU A 153 -4.99 4.21 -4.92
C LEU A 153 -3.47 4.28 -4.78
N LEU A 154 -2.74 3.26 -5.23
CA LEU A 154 -1.29 3.27 -5.16
C LEU A 154 -0.66 4.24 -6.18
N LEU A 155 -1.33 4.45 -7.31
CA LEU A 155 -0.78 5.15 -8.47
C LEU A 155 -1.39 6.53 -8.73
N ARG A 156 -2.63 6.78 -8.27
CA ARG A 156 -3.39 7.99 -8.63
C ARG A 156 -3.84 8.79 -7.41
N PRO A 157 -3.76 10.15 -7.44
CA PRO A 157 -3.29 10.99 -8.56
C PRO A 157 -1.76 10.95 -8.74
N GLY A 158 -1.29 10.65 -9.95
CA GLY A 158 0.13 10.38 -10.23
C GLY A 158 1.07 11.54 -9.88
N LYS A 159 0.62 12.80 -10.04
CA LYS A 159 1.40 14.00 -9.69
C LYS A 159 1.73 14.11 -8.20
N ILE A 160 0.86 13.57 -7.33
CA ILE A 160 1.03 13.61 -5.87
C ILE A 160 1.72 12.33 -5.39
N LEU A 161 1.25 11.17 -5.85
CA LEU A 161 1.76 9.88 -5.41
C LEU A 161 3.20 9.63 -5.83
N GLN A 162 3.55 9.95 -7.09
CA GLN A 162 4.88 9.79 -7.66
C GLN A 162 5.50 8.39 -7.38
N MET A 163 4.64 7.39 -7.28
CA MET A 163 5.01 6.03 -6.91
C MET A 163 5.72 5.32 -8.06
N ASP A 164 5.10 5.36 -9.24
CA ASP A 164 5.54 4.74 -10.49
C ASP A 164 4.75 5.37 -11.64
N ASN A 165 5.01 4.96 -12.88
CA ASN A 165 4.19 5.35 -14.02
C ASN A 165 2.74 4.83 -13.83
N PRO A 166 1.72 5.70 -13.66
CA PRO A 166 0.37 5.25 -13.35
C PRO A 166 -0.30 4.48 -14.49
N GLU A 167 0.19 4.63 -15.73
CA GLU A 167 -0.36 3.93 -16.90
C GLU A 167 0.40 2.63 -17.20
N ASN A 168 1.67 2.56 -16.86
CA ASN A 168 2.49 1.36 -17.06
C ASN A 168 3.46 1.16 -15.89
N PRO A 169 2.96 0.78 -14.69
CA PRO A 169 3.80 0.58 -13.50
C PRO A 169 4.64 -0.70 -13.62
N GLU A 170 5.81 -0.72 -12.98
CA GLU A 170 6.75 -1.84 -13.04
C GLU A 170 7.33 -2.25 -11.67
N ILE A 171 7.08 -1.48 -10.60
CA ILE A 171 7.72 -1.71 -9.30
C ILE A 171 7.39 -3.08 -8.73
N MET A 172 6.14 -3.57 -8.86
CA MET A 172 5.76 -4.89 -8.36
C MET A 172 6.23 -6.01 -9.30
N GLU A 173 6.28 -5.78 -10.61
CA GLU A 173 6.87 -6.72 -11.57
C GLU A 173 8.37 -6.91 -11.31
N ASN A 174 9.09 -5.82 -10.98
CA ASN A 174 10.50 -5.91 -10.61
C ASN A 174 10.70 -6.66 -9.30
N LEU A 175 9.83 -6.47 -8.32
CA LEU A 175 9.83 -7.29 -7.09
C LEU A 175 9.57 -8.78 -7.39
N ILE A 176 8.61 -9.10 -8.28
CA ILE A 176 8.33 -10.48 -8.70
C ILE A 176 9.58 -11.11 -9.31
N ARG A 177 10.28 -10.39 -10.19
CA ARG A 177 11.55 -10.87 -10.78
C ARG A 177 12.62 -11.09 -9.71
N ALA A 178 12.73 -10.17 -8.75
CA ALA A 178 13.69 -10.31 -7.64
C ALA A 178 13.41 -11.52 -6.76
N MET A 179 12.15 -11.94 -6.62
CA MET A 179 11.77 -13.19 -5.95
C MET A 179 11.95 -14.45 -6.81
N GLY A 180 12.45 -14.33 -8.06
CA GLY A 180 12.73 -15.43 -8.96
C GLY A 180 11.51 -15.97 -9.73
N ALA A 181 10.40 -15.22 -9.79
CA ALA A 181 9.20 -15.54 -10.52
C ALA A 181 9.09 -14.75 -11.83
N GLU A 182 8.15 -15.14 -12.69
CA GLU A 182 7.81 -14.47 -13.94
C GLU A 182 6.61 -13.53 -13.74
N PRO A 183 6.76 -12.20 -13.97
CA PRO A 183 5.63 -11.30 -13.91
C PRO A 183 4.73 -11.44 -15.13
N VAL A 184 3.41 -11.48 -14.90
CA VAL A 184 2.40 -11.49 -15.97
C VAL A 184 1.91 -10.07 -16.19
N LEU A 185 2.08 -9.55 -17.40
CA LEU A 185 1.55 -8.26 -17.83
C LEU A 185 0.14 -8.45 -18.38
N TYR A 186 -0.83 -7.71 -17.85
CA TYR A 186 -2.23 -7.78 -18.26
C TYR A 186 -2.91 -6.41 -18.15
N PRO A 187 -3.97 -6.13 -18.93
CA PRO A 187 -4.53 -4.78 -19.06
C PRO A 187 -5.11 -4.16 -17.78
N TYR A 188 -5.77 -4.97 -16.92
CA TYR A 188 -6.51 -4.47 -15.76
C TYR A 188 -5.71 -4.38 -14.46
N ARG A 189 -4.38 -4.43 -14.52
CA ARG A 189 -3.51 -4.42 -13.32
C ARG A 189 -3.54 -3.13 -12.50
N ASN A 190 -3.89 -2.00 -13.11
CA ASN A 190 -3.98 -0.67 -12.49
C ASN A 190 -5.40 -0.08 -12.49
N GLU A 191 -6.41 -0.91 -12.75
CA GLU A 191 -7.82 -0.56 -12.66
C GLU A 191 -8.39 -0.77 -11.25
N CYS A 192 -9.56 -0.16 -10.98
CA CYS A 192 -10.19 -0.27 -9.66
C CYS A 192 -10.88 -1.62 -9.47
N CYS A 193 -10.60 -2.31 -8.34
CA CYS A 193 -11.28 -3.56 -7.96
C CYS A 193 -12.76 -3.38 -7.57
N GLY A 194 -13.24 -2.15 -7.39
CA GLY A 194 -14.58 -1.90 -6.89
C GLY A 194 -14.74 -1.97 -5.36
N GLY A 195 -13.62 -1.91 -4.59
CA GLY A 195 -13.66 -2.07 -3.14
C GLY A 195 -14.61 -1.12 -2.41
N TYR A 196 -14.69 0.15 -2.82
CA TYR A 196 -15.64 1.12 -2.26
C TYR A 196 -17.10 0.85 -2.65
N LEU A 197 -17.34 0.17 -3.77
CA LEU A 197 -18.68 -0.16 -4.24
C LEU A 197 -19.30 -1.34 -3.47
N THR A 198 -18.51 -2.13 -2.76
CA THR A 198 -18.99 -3.36 -2.12
C THR A 198 -20.14 -3.13 -1.13
N MET A 199 -20.21 -1.95 -0.52
CA MET A 199 -21.27 -1.58 0.44
C MET A 199 -22.49 -0.95 -0.23
N GLU A 200 -22.34 -0.45 -1.46
CA GLU A 200 -23.38 0.28 -2.19
C GLU A 200 -23.99 -0.58 -3.31
N ASP A 201 -23.15 -1.17 -4.15
CA ASP A 201 -23.53 -2.04 -5.26
C ASP A 201 -22.60 -3.26 -5.33
N ARG A 202 -23.01 -4.33 -4.67
CA ARG A 202 -22.24 -5.58 -4.64
C ARG A 202 -22.11 -6.23 -6.02
N GLY A 203 -23.13 -6.13 -6.87
CA GLY A 203 -23.11 -6.69 -8.23
C GLY A 203 -22.03 -6.02 -9.08
N LEU A 204 -21.95 -4.69 -9.02
CA LEU A 204 -20.91 -3.94 -9.72
C LEU A 204 -19.52 -4.22 -9.15
N ALA A 205 -19.38 -4.38 -7.83
CA ALA A 205 -18.12 -4.77 -7.20
C ALA A 205 -17.66 -6.17 -7.67
N GLN A 206 -18.58 -7.14 -7.76
CA GLN A 206 -18.30 -8.48 -8.30
C GLN A 206 -17.87 -8.42 -9.76
N LYS A 207 -18.60 -7.68 -10.61
CA LYS A 207 -18.26 -7.50 -12.02
C LYS A 207 -16.83 -6.96 -12.19
N LYS A 208 -16.48 -5.89 -11.45
CA LYS A 208 -15.12 -5.31 -11.49
C LYS A 208 -14.05 -6.29 -11.02
N SER A 209 -14.29 -6.98 -9.91
CA SER A 209 -13.34 -7.97 -9.38
C SER A 209 -13.15 -9.15 -10.35
N ASN A 210 -14.23 -9.68 -10.95
CA ASN A 210 -14.16 -10.74 -11.95
C ASN A 210 -13.43 -10.29 -13.23
N THR A 211 -13.65 -9.04 -13.68
CA THR A 211 -12.91 -8.48 -14.84
C THR A 211 -11.39 -8.48 -14.58
N VAL A 212 -10.96 -8.01 -13.40
CA VAL A 212 -9.52 -7.98 -13.03
C VAL A 212 -8.96 -9.41 -12.99
N MET A 213 -9.64 -10.31 -12.28
CA MET A 213 -9.18 -11.70 -12.10
C MET A 213 -9.20 -12.49 -13.41
N GLY A 214 -10.26 -12.32 -14.20
CA GLY A 214 -10.40 -12.96 -15.51
C GLY A 214 -9.27 -12.55 -16.46
N SER A 215 -8.98 -11.24 -16.52
CA SER A 215 -7.88 -10.75 -17.34
C SER A 215 -6.54 -11.35 -16.91
N ALA A 216 -6.22 -11.38 -15.62
CA ALA A 216 -4.98 -11.99 -15.15
C ALA A 216 -4.90 -13.48 -15.52
N LYS A 217 -6.02 -14.22 -15.40
CA LYS A 217 -6.12 -15.64 -15.77
C LYS A 217 -5.93 -15.88 -17.26
N GLU A 218 -6.58 -15.07 -18.10
CA GLU A 218 -6.46 -15.15 -19.58
C GLU A 218 -5.01 -14.92 -20.05
N PHE A 219 -4.27 -14.07 -19.35
CA PHE A 219 -2.85 -13.84 -19.62
C PHE A 219 -1.93 -14.89 -18.95
N GLY A 220 -2.51 -15.89 -18.31
CA GLY A 220 -1.81 -17.07 -17.79
C GLY A 220 -1.18 -16.88 -16.43
N ALA A 221 -1.77 -16.07 -15.56
CA ALA A 221 -1.32 -15.96 -14.18
C ALA A 221 -1.72 -17.19 -13.35
N ASP A 222 -0.76 -17.71 -12.57
CA ASP A 222 -0.99 -18.76 -11.58
C ASP A 222 -1.50 -18.20 -10.27
N MET A 223 -1.10 -16.96 -9.95
CA MET A 223 -1.50 -16.23 -8.76
C MET A 223 -1.39 -14.71 -8.98
N MET A 224 -1.95 -13.95 -8.05
CA MET A 224 -1.91 -12.49 -8.06
C MET A 224 -1.35 -11.96 -6.74
N ILE A 225 -0.50 -10.92 -6.80
CA ILE A 225 -0.10 -10.14 -5.63
C ILE A 225 -0.72 -8.74 -5.65
N THR A 226 -0.99 -8.20 -4.47
CA THR A 226 -1.47 -6.81 -4.31
C THR A 226 -0.80 -6.13 -3.13
N ALA A 227 -0.77 -4.79 -3.15
CA ALA A 227 -0.21 -3.93 -2.11
C ALA A 227 -1.28 -3.16 -1.31
N CYS A 228 -2.55 -3.56 -1.42
CA CYS A 228 -3.66 -2.96 -0.68
C CYS A 228 -4.49 -4.02 0.04
N PRO A 229 -4.57 -4.00 1.39
CA PRO A 229 -5.39 -4.97 2.13
C PRO A 229 -6.87 -4.91 1.77
N LEU A 230 -7.37 -3.72 1.38
CA LEU A 230 -8.74 -3.54 0.90
C LEU A 230 -8.95 -4.26 -0.44
N CYS A 231 -8.00 -4.14 -1.37
CA CYS A 231 -8.05 -4.86 -2.64
C CYS A 231 -7.94 -6.37 -2.44
N LEU A 232 -7.03 -6.83 -1.56
CA LEU A 232 -6.91 -8.24 -1.20
C LEU A 232 -8.24 -8.82 -0.72
N TYR A 233 -8.88 -8.14 0.24
CA TYR A 233 -10.18 -8.55 0.77
C TYR A 233 -11.25 -8.56 -0.32
N ASN A 234 -11.32 -7.49 -1.13
CA ASN A 234 -12.34 -7.33 -2.15
C ASN A 234 -12.23 -8.38 -3.26
N LEU A 235 -11.03 -8.62 -3.78
CA LEU A 235 -10.79 -9.63 -4.80
C LEU A 235 -11.09 -11.05 -4.28
N LYS A 236 -10.60 -11.40 -3.08
CA LYS A 236 -10.90 -12.71 -2.45
C LYS A 236 -12.39 -12.93 -2.22
N LYS A 237 -13.17 -11.88 -1.93
CA LYS A 237 -14.59 -12.01 -1.59
C LYS A 237 -15.52 -11.91 -2.78
N ASN A 238 -15.20 -11.08 -3.76
CA ASN A 238 -16.10 -10.72 -4.84
C ASN A 238 -15.73 -11.31 -6.21
N ALA A 239 -14.46 -11.74 -6.42
CA ALA A 239 -14.11 -12.48 -7.63
C ALA A 239 -14.54 -13.95 -7.48
N THR A 240 -15.73 -14.27 -7.96
CA THR A 240 -16.37 -15.59 -7.77
C THR A 240 -16.30 -16.51 -8.99
N GLU A 241 -15.85 -15.99 -10.14
CA GLU A 241 -15.82 -16.71 -11.41
C GLU A 241 -14.46 -17.32 -11.74
N TYR A 242 -13.40 -16.87 -11.05
CA TYR A 242 -12.03 -17.27 -11.36
C TYR A 242 -11.29 -17.70 -10.10
N ASP A 243 -10.69 -18.89 -10.19
CA ASP A 243 -9.85 -19.45 -9.11
C ASP A 243 -8.38 -19.09 -9.36
N VAL A 244 -8.04 -17.82 -9.07
CA VAL A 244 -6.65 -17.32 -9.05
C VAL A 244 -6.33 -16.89 -7.62
N PRO A 245 -5.40 -17.56 -6.92
CA PRO A 245 -5.02 -17.18 -5.57
C PRO A 245 -4.52 -15.73 -5.52
N VAL A 246 -5.07 -14.92 -4.61
CA VAL A 246 -4.62 -13.54 -4.37
C VAL A 246 -3.92 -13.49 -3.02
N VAL A 247 -2.67 -13.03 -3.00
CA VAL A 247 -1.86 -12.89 -1.79
C VAL A 247 -1.33 -11.46 -1.64
N TYR A 248 -0.89 -11.13 -0.46
CA TYR A 248 -0.26 -9.84 -0.23
C TYR A 248 1.22 -9.89 -0.61
N PHE A 249 1.77 -8.80 -1.15
CA PHE A 249 3.15 -8.81 -1.63
C PHE A 249 4.17 -9.14 -0.53
N THR A 250 3.95 -8.70 0.74
CA THR A 250 4.84 -9.05 1.85
C THR A 250 4.69 -10.49 2.33
N GLU A 251 3.52 -11.10 2.14
CA GLU A 251 3.30 -12.52 2.41
C GLU A 251 4.15 -13.37 1.46
N LEU A 252 4.11 -13.05 0.16
CA LEU A 252 4.90 -13.75 -0.85
C LEU A 252 6.41 -13.46 -0.70
N LEU A 253 6.77 -12.23 -0.35
CA LEU A 253 8.15 -11.86 -0.06
C LEU A 253 8.68 -12.64 1.16
N ALA A 254 7.88 -12.80 2.22
CA ALA A 254 8.26 -13.59 3.39
C ALA A 254 8.48 -15.07 3.04
N GLU A 255 7.68 -15.64 2.14
CA GLU A 255 7.88 -16.99 1.58
C GLU A 255 9.23 -17.09 0.85
N ALA A 256 9.50 -16.13 -0.05
CA ALA A 256 10.74 -16.10 -0.83
C ALA A 256 11.99 -15.91 0.05
N LEU A 257 11.90 -15.09 1.10
CA LEU A 257 12.97 -14.86 2.06
C LEU A 257 13.12 -15.98 3.11
N GLY A 258 12.20 -16.98 3.13
CA GLY A 258 12.24 -18.07 4.11
C GLY A 258 11.87 -17.65 5.54
N VAL A 259 11.13 -16.55 5.71
CA VAL A 259 10.71 -16.01 7.02
C VAL A 259 9.19 -16.10 7.25
N LYS A 260 8.47 -16.73 6.32
CA LYS A 260 7.07 -17.07 6.50
C LYS A 260 6.97 -18.27 7.46
N GLU A 261 6.32 -18.08 8.59
CA GLU A 261 5.92 -19.20 9.46
C GLU A 261 4.59 -19.76 8.98
N ASP A 262 4.43 -21.07 9.12
CA ASP A 262 3.17 -21.80 8.86
C ASP A 262 2.07 -21.45 9.86
#